data_49b71aa660c1a6c72160105344f23354
#
_entry.id   49b71aa660c1a6c72160105344f23354
#
_cell.length_a   1.000
_cell.length_b   1.000
_cell.length_c   1.000
_cell.angle_alpha   90.00
_cell.angle_beta   90.00
_cell.angle_gamma   90.00
#
_symmetry.space_group_name_H-M   'P 1'
#
loop_
_entity.id
_entity.type
_entity.pdbx_description
1 polymer ?
#
loop_
_entity_poly.entity_id
_entity_poly.type
_entity_poly.pdbx_seq_one_letter_code
_entity_poly.pdbx_strand_id
1 'polypeptide(L)'
;SLTAKLEEMNIGVEEGADAIRIFYKGNVSGANVKTQPYPGFPTDLQPQIVTLLAMAEGDSMVTESVWDNRLRYVSELRRMGADIKVEGNTAIIYGKKNLKGTSVRCPDLRAGAALVIAALSATGQSELYDINYIDRGYDTIEGKFSALGADIRREDAEWEPV
;
A
#
# COMPACT_ATOMS: atom_id res chain seq x y z
N SER A 1 -14.59 7.03 -5.78
CA SER A 1 -13.47 6.64 -6.68
C SER A 1 -12.72 5.39 -6.19
N LEU A 2 -12.44 5.27 -4.88
CA LEU A 2 -11.79 4.07 -4.34
C LEU A 2 -12.66 2.82 -4.50
N THR A 3 -13.93 2.88 -4.11
CA THR A 3 -14.88 1.77 -4.20
C THR A 3 -15.00 1.26 -5.63
N ALA A 4 -15.13 2.15 -6.61
CA ALA A 4 -15.17 1.80 -8.03
C ALA A 4 -13.89 1.09 -8.50
N LYS A 5 -12.70 1.49 -8.00
CA LYS A 5 -11.45 0.79 -8.32
C LYS A 5 -11.36 -0.59 -7.66
N LEU A 6 -11.83 -0.74 -6.44
CA LEU A 6 -11.89 -2.04 -5.78
C LEU A 6 -12.83 -3.00 -6.54
N GLU A 7 -13.96 -2.52 -7.03
CA GLU A 7 -14.86 -3.32 -7.86
C GLU A 7 -14.23 -3.72 -9.20
N GLU A 8 -13.51 -2.78 -9.87
CA GLU A 8 -12.73 -3.07 -11.09
C GLU A 8 -11.67 -4.16 -10.84
N MET A 9 -11.09 -4.19 -9.64
CA MET A 9 -10.13 -5.21 -9.19
C MET A 9 -10.78 -6.52 -8.76
N ASN A 10 -12.07 -6.74 -9.02
CA ASN A 10 -12.84 -7.89 -8.59
C ASN A 10 -12.97 -8.04 -7.07
N ILE A 11 -12.88 -6.95 -6.33
CA ILE A 11 -13.15 -6.93 -4.89
C ILE A 11 -14.64 -6.61 -4.68
N GLY A 12 -15.29 -7.33 -3.77
CA GLY A 12 -16.69 -7.08 -3.46
C GLY A 12 -16.85 -5.80 -2.66
N VAL A 13 -17.79 -4.95 -3.07
CA VAL A 13 -18.16 -3.71 -2.40
C VAL A 13 -19.66 -3.65 -2.25
N GLU A 14 -20.14 -3.46 -1.05
CA GLU A 14 -21.55 -3.21 -0.73
C GLU A 14 -21.65 -1.89 0.02
N GLU A 15 -22.27 -0.89 -0.59
CA GLU A 15 -22.44 0.43 0.00
C GLU A 15 -23.82 0.50 0.70
N GLY A 16 -23.82 0.74 2.01
CA GLY A 16 -25.00 1.03 2.82
C GLY A 16 -25.15 2.52 3.09
N ALA A 17 -26.15 2.90 3.88
CA ALA A 17 -26.42 4.30 4.21
C ALA A 17 -25.30 4.93 5.05
N ASP A 18 -24.66 4.15 5.92
CA ASP A 18 -23.66 4.59 6.90
C ASP A 18 -22.46 3.65 7.01
N ALA A 19 -22.37 2.63 6.13
CA ALA A 19 -21.32 1.63 6.13
C ALA A 19 -20.97 1.16 4.71
N ILE A 20 -19.73 0.75 4.54
CA ILE A 20 -19.24 0.07 3.32
C ILE A 20 -18.69 -1.28 3.74
N ARG A 21 -19.16 -2.35 3.11
CA ARG A 21 -18.63 -3.69 3.27
C ARG A 21 -17.70 -4.04 2.12
N ILE A 22 -16.48 -4.44 2.44
CA ILE A 22 -15.49 -4.93 1.47
C ILE A 22 -15.27 -6.42 1.71
N PHE A 23 -15.28 -7.23 0.65
CA PHE A 23 -15.07 -8.67 0.77
C PHE A 23 -14.36 -9.27 -0.44
N TYR A 24 -13.65 -10.36 -0.19
CA TYR A 24 -12.89 -11.10 -1.20
C TYR A 24 -13.80 -11.97 -2.06
N LYS A 25 -13.60 -11.96 -3.39
CA LYS A 25 -14.38 -12.75 -4.36
C LYS A 25 -13.61 -13.92 -5.00
N GLY A 26 -12.45 -14.29 -4.42
CA GLY A 26 -11.67 -15.43 -4.91
C GLY A 26 -10.37 -15.05 -5.63
N ASN A 27 -10.30 -13.89 -6.26
CA ASN A 27 -9.06 -13.32 -6.80
C ASN A 27 -9.15 -11.81 -6.82
N VAL A 28 -8.00 -11.16 -6.79
CA VAL A 28 -7.86 -9.70 -6.97
C VAL A 28 -7.12 -9.48 -8.28
N SER A 29 -7.74 -8.74 -9.19
CA SER A 29 -7.20 -8.46 -10.52
C SER A 29 -6.45 -7.14 -10.57
N GLY A 30 -5.50 -7.03 -11.49
CA GLY A 30 -4.83 -5.77 -11.81
C GLY A 30 -5.80 -4.71 -12.32
N ALA A 31 -5.45 -3.43 -12.16
CA ALA A 31 -6.21 -2.30 -12.66
C ALA A 31 -5.31 -1.11 -12.93
N ASN A 32 -5.75 -0.23 -13.85
CA ASN A 32 -5.04 1.01 -14.11
C ASN A 32 -5.62 2.15 -13.27
N VAL A 33 -4.75 2.91 -12.63
CA VAL A 33 -5.13 4.04 -11.77
C VAL A 33 -4.40 5.30 -12.22
N LYS A 34 -5.11 6.41 -12.27
CA LYS A 34 -4.52 7.74 -12.42
C LYS A 34 -5.01 8.62 -11.29
N THR A 35 -4.08 9.19 -10.53
CA THR A 35 -4.44 10.15 -9.48
C THR A 35 -4.94 11.44 -10.12
N GLN A 36 -5.98 12.01 -9.54
CA GLN A 36 -6.59 13.26 -10.01
C GLN A 36 -7.18 14.02 -8.82
N PRO A 37 -7.32 15.35 -8.91
CA PRO A 37 -8.12 16.10 -7.95
C PRO A 37 -9.53 15.53 -7.82
N TYR A 38 -10.16 15.79 -6.68
CA TYR A 38 -11.56 15.39 -6.45
C TYR A 38 -12.46 15.78 -7.66
N PRO A 39 -13.33 14.88 -8.14
CA PRO A 39 -13.72 13.57 -7.59
C PRO A 39 -12.92 12.37 -8.14
N GLY A 40 -11.72 12.59 -8.70
CA GLY A 40 -10.85 11.53 -9.18
C GLY A 40 -10.22 10.70 -8.05
N PHE A 41 -9.30 9.79 -8.43
CA PHE A 41 -8.61 8.94 -7.45
C PHE A 41 -7.59 9.78 -6.66
N PRO A 42 -7.70 9.83 -5.32
CA PRO A 42 -6.87 10.73 -4.52
C PRO A 42 -5.42 10.27 -4.45
N THR A 43 -4.48 11.22 -4.59
CA THR A 43 -3.04 10.96 -4.46
C THR A 43 -2.66 10.39 -3.10
N ASP A 44 -3.42 10.66 -2.05
CA ASP A 44 -3.16 10.15 -0.70
C ASP A 44 -3.39 8.64 -0.56
N LEU A 45 -4.14 8.03 -1.45
CA LEU A 45 -4.35 6.58 -1.52
C LEU A 45 -3.48 5.89 -2.59
N GLN A 46 -2.65 6.66 -3.30
CA GLN A 46 -1.81 6.12 -4.36
C GLN A 46 -0.81 5.07 -3.85
N PRO A 47 -0.06 5.25 -2.74
CA PRO A 47 0.86 4.23 -2.25
C PRO A 47 0.15 2.94 -1.83
N GLN A 48 -1.00 3.05 -1.20
CA GLN A 48 -1.79 1.89 -0.74
C GLN A 48 -2.33 1.07 -1.90
N ILE A 49 -2.84 1.74 -2.96
CA ILE A 49 -3.33 1.00 -4.14
C ILE A 49 -2.18 0.35 -4.91
N VAL A 50 -1.01 0.97 -5.02
CA VAL A 50 0.19 0.35 -5.63
C VAL A 50 0.59 -0.91 -4.87
N THR A 51 0.56 -0.88 -3.53
CA THR A 51 0.84 -2.06 -2.69
C THR A 51 -0.15 -3.18 -2.96
N LEU A 52 -1.44 -2.88 -3.03
CA LEU A 52 -2.49 -3.86 -3.33
C LEU A 52 -2.31 -4.45 -4.74
N LEU A 53 -2.03 -3.62 -5.75
CA LEU A 53 -1.80 -4.04 -7.13
C LEU A 53 -0.53 -4.90 -7.29
N ALA A 54 0.50 -4.69 -6.47
CA ALA A 54 1.70 -5.52 -6.49
C ALA A 54 1.41 -6.99 -6.13
N MET A 55 0.34 -7.25 -5.39
CA MET A 55 -0.11 -8.59 -5.00
C MET A 55 -1.29 -9.11 -5.82
N ALA A 56 -1.89 -8.26 -6.66
CA ALA A 56 -3.01 -8.62 -7.54
C ALA A 56 -2.57 -9.52 -8.70
N GLU A 57 -3.52 -10.15 -9.38
CA GLU A 57 -3.26 -10.93 -10.59
C GLU A 57 -3.26 -10.03 -11.83
N GLY A 58 -2.18 -10.09 -12.61
CA GLY A 58 -2.02 -9.33 -13.84
C GLY A 58 -1.31 -7.99 -13.66
N ASP A 59 -1.00 -7.36 -14.78
CA ASP A 59 -0.23 -6.13 -14.83
C ASP A 59 -1.12 -4.91 -14.58
N SER A 60 -0.52 -3.87 -14.03
CA SER A 60 -1.21 -2.63 -13.70
C SER A 60 -0.33 -1.42 -13.96
N MET A 61 -0.96 -0.27 -14.20
CA MET A 61 -0.27 1.01 -14.28
C MET A 61 -0.89 2.01 -13.30
N VAL A 62 -0.04 2.67 -12.54
CA VAL A 62 -0.46 3.77 -11.65
C VAL A 62 0.29 5.03 -12.03
N THR A 63 -0.43 6.01 -12.56
CA THR A 63 0.11 7.31 -12.93
C THR A 63 -0.22 8.35 -11.87
N GLU A 64 0.82 8.94 -11.27
CA GLU A 64 0.70 10.06 -10.34
C GLU A 64 0.67 11.37 -11.13
N SER A 65 -0.42 12.12 -11.04
CA SER A 65 -0.57 13.38 -11.77
C SER A 65 -0.91 14.59 -10.88
N VAL A 66 -0.85 14.41 -9.57
CA VAL A 66 -1.17 15.46 -8.59
C VAL A 66 0.07 15.92 -7.84
N TRP A 67 0.97 14.99 -7.50
CA TRP A 67 2.12 15.28 -6.66
C TRP A 67 3.43 14.74 -7.23
N ASP A 68 4.44 15.59 -7.33
CA ASP A 68 5.76 15.21 -7.84
C ASP A 68 6.50 14.27 -6.86
N ASN A 69 7.32 13.37 -7.43
CA ASN A 69 8.19 12.45 -6.67
C ASN A 69 7.47 11.56 -5.64
N ARG A 70 6.17 11.28 -5.80
CA ARG A 70 5.39 10.44 -4.87
C ARG A 70 5.79 8.95 -4.92
N LEU A 71 6.48 8.48 -5.96
CA LEU A 71 6.83 7.06 -6.18
C LEU A 71 8.14 6.61 -5.49
N ARG A 72 8.71 7.41 -4.60
CA ARG A 72 9.99 7.10 -3.93
C ARG A 72 9.96 5.82 -3.09
N TYR A 73 8.81 5.50 -2.48
CA TYR A 73 8.61 4.30 -1.66
C TYR A 73 8.65 3.00 -2.46
N VAL A 74 8.56 3.05 -3.79
CA VAL A 74 8.60 1.86 -4.65
C VAL A 74 9.91 1.09 -4.46
N SER A 75 11.02 1.76 -4.14
CA SER A 75 12.29 1.10 -3.79
C SER A 75 12.13 0.15 -2.60
N GLU A 76 11.36 0.55 -1.59
CA GLU A 76 11.11 -0.27 -0.41
C GLU A 76 10.19 -1.46 -0.73
N LEU A 77 9.16 -1.27 -1.54
CA LEU A 77 8.33 -2.39 -2.03
C LEU A 77 9.14 -3.39 -2.86
N ARG A 78 10.09 -2.91 -3.68
CA ARG A 78 11.01 -3.79 -4.41
C ARG A 78 11.90 -4.61 -3.48
N ARG A 79 12.37 -4.04 -2.37
CA ARG A 79 13.11 -4.78 -1.33
C ARG A 79 12.28 -5.91 -0.75
N MET A 80 10.97 -5.71 -0.63
CA MET A 80 9.99 -6.73 -0.21
C MET A 80 9.65 -7.73 -1.34
N GLY A 81 10.22 -7.59 -2.53
CA GLY A 81 10.04 -8.50 -3.66
C GLY A 81 8.96 -8.10 -4.65
N ALA A 82 8.38 -6.90 -4.54
CA ALA A 82 7.47 -6.39 -5.56
C ALA A 82 8.19 -6.13 -6.90
N ASP A 83 7.55 -6.50 -7.99
CA ASP A 83 8.05 -6.26 -9.35
C ASP A 83 7.39 -5.01 -9.94
N ILE A 84 8.03 -3.88 -9.73
CA ILE A 84 7.51 -2.56 -10.13
C ILE A 84 8.60 -1.79 -10.87
N LYS A 85 8.30 -1.29 -12.05
CA LYS A 85 9.15 -0.36 -12.80
C LYS A 85 8.57 1.05 -12.69
N VAL A 86 9.43 2.04 -12.47
CA VAL A 86 9.01 3.45 -12.44
C VAL A 86 9.55 4.15 -13.67
N GLU A 87 8.65 4.77 -14.43
CA GLU A 87 8.96 5.59 -15.61
C GLU A 87 8.32 6.97 -15.42
N GLY A 88 9.14 7.98 -15.13
CA GLY A 88 8.66 9.32 -14.82
C GLY A 88 7.73 9.31 -13.60
N ASN A 89 6.47 9.65 -13.82
CA ASN A 89 5.43 9.67 -12.79
C ASN A 89 4.52 8.42 -12.81
N THR A 90 4.92 7.37 -13.52
CA THR A 90 4.12 6.14 -13.68
C THR A 90 4.84 4.94 -13.09
N ALA A 91 4.14 4.20 -12.24
CA ALA A 91 4.54 2.86 -11.78
C ALA A 91 3.90 1.81 -12.67
N ILE A 92 4.71 0.98 -13.31
CA ILE A 92 4.30 -0.22 -14.05
C ILE A 92 4.49 -1.39 -13.09
N ILE A 93 3.42 -2.09 -12.78
CA ILE A 93 3.38 -3.11 -11.74
C ILE A 93 3.11 -4.46 -12.41
N TYR A 94 4.03 -5.40 -12.23
CA TYR A 94 3.86 -6.79 -12.62
C TYR A 94 3.38 -7.57 -11.41
N GLY A 95 2.06 -7.76 -11.34
CA GLY A 95 1.38 -8.28 -10.17
C GLY A 95 1.64 -9.76 -9.87
N LYS A 96 0.96 -10.29 -8.85
CA LYS A 96 1.07 -11.69 -8.39
C LYS A 96 2.43 -12.03 -7.76
N LYS A 97 3.02 -11.11 -7.04
CA LYS A 97 4.22 -11.38 -6.25
C LYS A 97 3.88 -11.55 -4.78
N ASN A 98 4.36 -12.63 -4.19
CA ASN A 98 4.34 -12.78 -2.74
C ASN A 98 5.42 -11.88 -2.16
N LEU A 99 5.01 -10.89 -1.39
CA LEU A 99 5.94 -10.05 -0.66
C LEU A 99 6.63 -10.86 0.43
N LYS A 100 7.88 -10.52 0.69
CA LYS A 100 8.70 -11.12 1.74
C LYS A 100 9.02 -10.11 2.81
N GLY A 101 8.98 -10.55 4.05
CA GLY A 101 9.40 -9.76 5.20
C GLY A 101 10.86 -9.32 5.07
N THR A 102 11.12 -8.06 5.35
CA THR A 102 12.45 -7.45 5.37
C THR A 102 12.39 -6.11 6.10
N SER A 103 13.56 -5.54 6.34
CA SER A 103 13.67 -4.20 6.93
C SER A 103 13.47 -3.13 5.86
N VAL A 104 12.55 -2.20 6.09
CA VAL A 104 12.21 -1.08 5.19
C VAL A 104 12.12 0.24 5.93
N ARG A 105 12.28 1.35 5.22
CA ARG A 105 12.19 2.70 5.79
C ARG A 105 10.95 3.41 5.29
N CYS A 106 10.26 4.11 6.18
CA CYS A 106 9.10 4.91 5.86
C CYS A 106 9.53 6.31 5.39
N PRO A 107 9.44 6.64 4.09
CA PRO A 107 9.92 7.92 3.58
C PRO A 107 8.97 9.08 3.89
N ASP A 108 7.70 8.81 4.11
CA ASP A 108 6.65 9.76 4.44
C ASP A 108 5.43 9.06 5.07
N LEU A 109 4.45 9.85 5.51
CA LEU A 109 3.23 9.39 6.16
C LEU A 109 2.44 8.35 5.33
N ARG A 110 2.18 8.64 4.05
CA ARG A 110 1.31 7.82 3.20
C ARG A 110 2.02 6.57 2.72
N ALA A 111 3.27 6.72 2.36
CA ALA A 111 4.15 5.61 2.01
C ALA A 111 4.38 4.69 3.22
N GLY A 112 4.58 5.24 4.41
CA GLY A 112 4.68 4.48 5.65
C GLY A 112 3.45 3.63 5.90
N ALA A 113 2.24 4.19 5.76
CA ALA A 113 0.99 3.43 5.88
C ALA A 113 0.90 2.29 4.84
N ALA A 114 1.31 2.54 3.60
CA ALA A 114 1.35 1.53 2.55
C ALA A 114 2.35 0.40 2.86
N LEU A 115 3.51 0.73 3.43
CA LEU A 115 4.51 -0.25 3.86
C LEU A 115 4.04 -1.08 5.06
N VAL A 116 3.22 -0.53 5.95
CA VAL A 116 2.55 -1.33 7.01
C VAL A 116 1.62 -2.37 6.37
N ILE A 117 0.82 -1.98 5.38
CA ILE A 117 -0.06 -2.91 4.65
C ILE A 117 0.77 -3.99 3.94
N ALA A 118 1.87 -3.60 3.27
CA ALA A 118 2.78 -4.52 2.62
C ALA A 118 3.39 -5.53 3.61
N ALA A 119 3.86 -5.05 4.76
CA ALA A 119 4.45 -5.87 5.81
C ALA A 119 3.47 -6.88 6.40
N LEU A 120 2.22 -6.46 6.67
CA LEU A 120 1.16 -7.34 7.16
C LEU A 120 0.74 -8.42 6.14
N SER A 121 0.99 -8.17 4.84
CA SER A 121 0.70 -9.11 3.76
C SER A 121 1.90 -9.97 3.38
N ALA A 122 3.08 -9.66 3.86
CA ALA A 122 4.33 -10.36 3.51
C ALA A 122 4.49 -11.68 4.29
N THR A 123 5.22 -12.61 3.69
CA THR A 123 5.64 -13.83 4.37
C THR A 123 6.92 -13.57 5.16
N GLY A 124 6.92 -13.92 6.44
CA GLY A 124 8.03 -13.68 7.36
C GLY A 124 7.89 -12.37 8.12
N GLN A 125 8.92 -12.00 8.87
CA GLN A 125 8.94 -10.79 9.69
C GLN A 125 9.41 -9.59 8.88
N SER A 126 8.77 -8.45 9.11
CA SER A 126 9.17 -7.16 8.56
C SER A 126 9.47 -6.17 9.68
N GLU A 127 10.41 -5.28 9.46
CA GLU A 127 10.76 -4.19 10.37
C GLU A 127 10.62 -2.86 9.64
N LEU A 128 9.87 -1.95 10.22
CA LEU A 128 9.66 -0.61 9.66
C LEU A 128 10.38 0.43 10.51
N TYR A 129 11.22 1.21 9.86
CA TYR A 129 11.99 2.30 10.48
C TYR A 129 11.46 3.67 10.05
N ASP A 130 11.88 4.70 10.76
CA ASP A 130 11.41 6.10 10.56
C ASP A 130 9.88 6.25 10.73
N ILE A 131 9.30 5.45 11.63
CA ILE A 131 7.84 5.40 11.87
C ILE A 131 7.28 6.70 12.45
N ASN A 132 8.10 7.61 12.91
CA ASN A 132 7.70 8.96 13.30
C ASN A 132 6.96 9.71 12.19
N TYR A 133 7.19 9.37 10.92
CA TYR A 133 6.38 9.89 9.81
C TYR A 133 4.94 9.39 9.85
N ILE A 134 4.73 8.13 10.24
CA ILE A 134 3.39 7.52 10.38
C ILE A 134 2.64 8.18 11.54
N ASP A 135 3.31 8.41 12.66
CA ASP A 135 2.73 8.97 13.89
C ASP A 135 2.14 10.37 13.69
N ARG A 136 2.54 11.10 12.65
CA ARG A 136 1.99 12.42 12.33
C ARG A 136 0.52 12.40 11.90
N GLY A 137 -0.01 11.28 11.44
CA GLY A 137 -1.38 11.18 10.94
C GLY A 137 -2.13 9.92 11.33
N TYR A 138 -1.45 8.93 11.90
CA TYR A 138 -2.05 7.69 12.38
C TYR A 138 -1.76 7.51 13.87
N ASP A 139 -2.75 7.82 14.68
CA ASP A 139 -2.66 7.60 16.12
C ASP A 139 -2.65 6.10 16.43
N THR A 140 -1.56 5.63 17.06
CA THR A 140 -1.37 4.23 17.51
C THR A 140 -1.74 3.19 16.44
N ILE A 141 -1.12 3.30 15.26
CA ILE A 141 -1.44 2.40 14.12
C ILE A 141 -1.25 0.92 14.50
N GLU A 142 -0.21 0.59 15.26
CA GLU A 142 0.05 -0.76 15.75
C GLU A 142 -1.07 -1.26 16.67
N GLY A 143 -1.58 -0.42 17.55
CA GLY A 143 -2.69 -0.76 18.44
C GLY A 143 -3.98 -1.05 17.66
N LYS A 144 -4.26 -0.26 16.63
CA LYS A 144 -5.45 -0.44 15.77
C LYS A 144 -5.37 -1.74 14.97
N PHE A 145 -4.23 -2.03 14.34
CA PHE A 145 -4.06 -3.29 13.60
C PHE A 145 -4.01 -4.50 14.53
N SER A 146 -3.38 -4.40 15.70
CA SER A 146 -3.39 -5.46 16.70
C SER A 146 -4.82 -5.79 17.17
N ALA A 147 -5.67 -4.78 17.38
CA ALA A 147 -7.08 -4.98 17.73
C ALA A 147 -7.88 -5.69 16.61
N LEU A 148 -7.42 -5.62 15.36
CA LEU A 148 -7.95 -6.36 14.21
C LEU A 148 -7.33 -7.76 14.05
N GLY A 149 -6.42 -8.17 14.93
CA GLY A 149 -5.79 -9.50 14.93
C GLY A 149 -4.43 -9.56 14.24
N ALA A 150 -3.83 -8.42 13.86
CA ALA A 150 -2.49 -8.40 13.31
C ALA A 150 -1.42 -8.66 14.40
N ASP A 151 -0.41 -9.43 14.05
CA ASP A 151 0.81 -9.55 14.86
C ASP A 151 1.76 -8.40 14.53
N ILE A 152 1.61 -7.32 15.26
CA ILE A 152 2.35 -6.07 15.08
C ILE A 152 2.66 -5.47 16.45
N ARG A 153 3.88 -4.98 16.60
CA ARG A 153 4.31 -4.31 17.84
C ARG A 153 5.27 -3.17 17.52
N ARG A 154 5.41 -2.26 18.44
CA ARG A 154 6.41 -1.20 18.40
C ARG A 154 7.60 -1.60 19.28
N GLU A 155 8.79 -1.36 18.78
CA GLU A 155 10.04 -1.55 19.50
C GLU A 155 10.91 -0.29 19.41
N ASP A 156 11.68 -0.04 20.45
CA ASP A 156 12.71 1.02 20.46
C ASP A 156 13.98 0.42 19.81
N ALA A 157 14.13 0.63 18.51
CA ALA A 157 15.30 0.16 17.76
C ALA A 157 15.80 1.27 16.82
N GLU A 158 17.12 1.40 16.73
CA GLU A 158 17.77 2.23 15.73
C GLU A 158 18.02 1.43 14.45
N TRP A 159 17.95 2.10 13.30
CA TRP A 159 18.27 1.49 12.01
C TRP A 159 19.75 1.12 11.94
N GLU A 160 20.06 -0.17 11.81
CA GLU A 160 21.38 -0.65 11.43
C GLU A 160 21.32 -1.10 9.96
N PRO A 161 22.00 -0.40 9.03
CA PRO A 161 22.05 -0.85 7.62
C PRO A 161 22.84 -2.14 7.52
N VAL A 162 22.23 -3.15 6.89
CA VAL A 162 22.88 -4.42 6.51
C VAL A 162 23.64 -4.24 5.21
#